data_1c9c1b6a162e5e79d791c033bd5bad20
#
_entry.id   1c9c1b6a162e5e79d791c033bd5bad20
#
_cell.length_a   1.000
_cell.length_b   1.000
_cell.length_c   1.000
_cell.angle_alpha   90.00
_cell.angle_beta   90.00
_cell.angle_gamma   90.00
#
_symmetry.space_group_name_H-M   'P 1'
#
loop_
_entity.id
_entity.type
_entity.pdbx_description
1 polymer ?
#
loop_
_entity_poly.entity_id
_entity_poly.type
_entity_poly.pdbx_seq_one_letter_code
_entity_poly.pdbx_strand_id
1 'polypeptide(L)'
;MILAINIGNTNTVLGCIDGSKCVFVSTVKTKTELEYAIDIKNVLDIYHIKKADLEGGIISSVVPQITMVVKAAVEKILKKEVLIVGAGIKTGLNIRIDN
;
A
#
# COMPACT_ATOMS: atom_id res chain seq x y z
N MET A 1 -6.80 -11.00 1.93
CA MET A 1 -5.48 -10.37 1.73
C MET A 1 -5.48 -8.93 2.23
N ILE A 2 -4.32 -8.42 2.54
CA ILE A 2 -4.15 -7.04 2.98
C ILE A 2 -3.21 -6.32 2.04
N LEU A 3 -3.61 -5.13 1.61
CA LEU A 3 -2.73 -4.27 0.83
C LEU A 3 -1.83 -3.51 1.81
N ALA A 4 -0.53 -3.68 1.66
CA ALA A 4 0.44 -3.03 2.54
C ALA A 4 1.25 -2.04 1.71
N ILE A 5 1.38 -0.83 2.24
CA ILE A 5 2.05 0.27 1.55
C ILE A 5 3.08 0.88 2.47
N ASN A 6 4.30 1.01 1.96
CA ASN A 6 5.35 1.71 2.68
C ASN A 6 5.80 2.92 1.87
N ILE A 7 5.68 4.09 2.46
CA ILE A 7 5.98 5.35 1.78
C ILE A 7 7.34 5.85 2.25
N GLY A 8 8.32 5.83 1.36
CA GLY A 8 9.64 6.41 1.60
C GLY A 8 9.76 7.77 0.95
N ASN A 9 10.91 8.41 1.12
CA ASN A 9 11.13 9.76 0.59
C ASN A 9 11.12 9.81 -0.93
N THR A 10 11.55 8.76 -1.59
CA THR A 10 11.67 8.72 -3.05
C THR A 10 10.67 7.76 -3.69
N ASN A 11 10.44 6.64 -3.04
CA ASN A 11 9.61 5.58 -3.58
C ASN A 11 8.54 5.12 -2.60
N THR A 12 7.45 4.63 -3.15
CA THR A 12 6.41 3.96 -2.38
C THR A 12 6.41 2.49 -2.79
N VAL A 13 6.47 1.60 -1.82
CA VAL A 13 6.44 0.17 -2.08
C VAL A 13 5.06 -0.37 -1.75
N LEU A 14 4.49 -1.10 -2.68
CA LEU A 14 3.17 -1.72 -2.54
C LEU A 14 3.36 -3.22 -2.45
N GLY A 15 2.65 -3.84 -1.54
CA GLY A 15 2.67 -5.29 -1.43
C GLY A 15 1.30 -5.81 -1.06
N CYS A 16 1.04 -7.06 -1.39
CA CYS A 16 -0.20 -7.71 -1.02
C CYS A 16 0.14 -8.95 -0.19
N ILE A 17 -0.46 -9.05 0.98
CA ILE A 17 -0.11 -10.09 1.93
C ILE A 17 -1.32 -10.97 2.23
N ASP A 18 -1.11 -12.26 2.15
CA ASP A 18 -2.11 -13.26 2.47
C ASP A 18 -1.54 -14.15 3.59
N GLY A 19 -1.98 -13.89 4.81
CA GLY A 19 -1.41 -14.54 5.99
C GLY A 19 0.03 -14.13 6.18
N SER A 20 0.97 -15.07 6.12
CA SER A 20 2.39 -14.79 6.20
C SER A 20 3.06 -14.73 4.84
N LYS A 21 2.27 -14.88 3.77
CA LYS A 21 2.80 -14.96 2.41
C LYS A 21 2.65 -13.61 1.71
N CYS A 22 3.75 -13.13 1.13
CA CYS A 22 3.72 -11.94 0.29
C CYS A 22 3.38 -12.36 -1.14
N VAL A 23 2.24 -11.89 -1.63
CA VAL A 23 1.75 -12.27 -2.96
C VAL A 23 2.51 -11.53 -4.05
N PHE A 24 2.78 -10.24 -3.84
CA PHE A 24 3.60 -9.47 -4.76
C PHE A 24 4.21 -8.27 -4.04
N VAL A 25 5.24 -7.71 -4.65
CA VAL A 25 5.83 -6.44 -4.22
C VAL A 25 6.08 -5.61 -5.48
N SER A 26 5.68 -4.35 -5.44
CA SER A 26 5.88 -3.44 -6.55
C SER A 26 6.28 -2.08 -6.01
N THR A 27 7.05 -1.32 -6.78
CA THR A 27 7.52 0.00 -6.37
C THR A 27 7.02 1.07 -7.33
N VAL A 28 6.51 2.16 -6.77
CA VAL A 28 6.11 3.32 -7.56
C VAL A 28 6.75 4.56 -6.96
N LYS A 29 6.90 5.61 -7.76
CA LYS A 29 7.46 6.85 -7.26
C LYS A 29 6.42 7.62 -6.46
N THR A 30 6.89 8.38 -5.47
CA THR A 30 6.00 9.23 -4.68
C THR A 30 5.39 10.30 -5.59
N LYS A 31 4.05 10.43 -5.56
CA LYS A 31 3.29 11.27 -6.50
C LYS A 31 2.09 11.93 -5.83
N THR A 32 1.22 12.51 -6.63
CA THR A 32 -0.03 13.11 -6.18
C THR A 32 -1.07 12.03 -5.85
N GLU A 33 -2.15 12.44 -5.18
CA GLU A 33 -3.24 11.52 -4.81
C GLU A 33 -3.82 10.79 -6.03
N LEU A 34 -4.09 11.53 -7.11
CA LEU A 34 -4.67 10.93 -8.30
C LEU A 34 -3.72 9.91 -8.94
N GLU A 35 -2.44 10.25 -9.00
CA GLU A 35 -1.45 9.35 -9.56
C GLU A 35 -1.30 8.09 -8.72
N TYR A 36 -1.35 8.20 -7.39
CA TYR A 36 -1.34 7.04 -6.52
C TYR A 36 -2.55 6.15 -6.78
N ALA A 37 -3.74 6.75 -6.92
CA ALA A 37 -4.95 5.97 -7.17
C ALA A 37 -4.84 5.17 -8.46
N ILE A 38 -4.33 5.81 -9.52
CA ILE A 38 -4.15 5.14 -10.81
C ILE A 38 -3.11 4.04 -10.72
N ASP A 39 -1.96 4.32 -10.11
CA ASP A 39 -0.88 3.34 -10.00
C ASP A 39 -1.28 2.14 -9.17
N ILE A 40 -1.95 2.37 -8.04
CA ILE A 40 -2.39 1.28 -7.17
C ILE A 40 -3.39 0.41 -7.91
N LYS A 41 -4.34 1.02 -8.58
CA LYS A 41 -5.32 0.26 -9.36
C LYS A 41 -4.65 -0.56 -10.45
N ASN A 42 -3.69 0.04 -11.17
CA ASN A 42 -2.97 -0.66 -12.21
C ASN A 42 -2.17 -1.84 -11.68
N VAL A 43 -1.50 -1.66 -10.54
CA VAL A 43 -0.73 -2.73 -9.92
C VAL A 43 -1.65 -3.88 -9.52
N LEU A 44 -2.78 -3.58 -8.91
CA LEU A 44 -3.74 -4.61 -8.54
C LEU A 44 -4.24 -5.37 -9.76
N ASP A 45 -4.52 -4.64 -10.84
CA ASP A 45 -4.99 -5.26 -12.08
C ASP A 45 -3.92 -6.17 -12.70
N ILE A 46 -2.66 -5.73 -12.69
CA ILE A 46 -1.55 -6.52 -13.23
C ILE A 46 -1.41 -7.85 -12.51
N TYR A 47 -1.58 -7.84 -11.19
CA TYR A 47 -1.46 -9.04 -10.38
C TYR A 47 -2.79 -9.75 -10.17
N HIS A 48 -3.83 -9.31 -10.87
CA HIS A 48 -5.17 -9.93 -10.81
C HIS A 48 -5.78 -9.95 -9.41
N ILE A 49 -5.52 -8.90 -8.64
CA ILE A 49 -6.10 -8.75 -7.31
C ILE A 49 -7.38 -7.93 -7.42
N LYS A 50 -8.47 -8.49 -6.93
CA LYS A 50 -9.77 -7.79 -6.93
C LYS A 50 -10.00 -7.13 -5.58
N LYS A 51 -10.79 -6.06 -5.57
CA LYS A 51 -11.16 -5.38 -4.33
C LYS A 51 -11.77 -6.35 -3.32
N ALA A 52 -12.56 -7.31 -3.80
CA ALA A 52 -13.19 -8.29 -2.93
C ALA A 52 -12.19 -9.19 -2.22
N ASP A 53 -10.99 -9.33 -2.77
CA ASP A 53 -9.93 -10.15 -2.17
C ASP A 53 -9.22 -9.44 -1.02
N LEU A 54 -9.39 -8.13 -0.92
CA LEU A 54 -8.69 -7.31 0.07
C LEU A 54 -9.60 -7.00 1.25
N GLU A 55 -9.12 -7.29 2.44
CA GLU A 55 -9.86 -7.01 3.69
C GLU A 55 -9.65 -5.58 4.15
N GLY A 56 -8.58 -4.95 3.69
CA GLY A 56 -8.24 -3.59 4.07
C GLY A 56 -6.80 -3.28 3.66
N GLY A 57 -6.28 -2.19 4.19
CA GLY A 57 -4.92 -1.76 3.90
C GLY A 57 -4.18 -1.27 5.14
N ILE A 58 -2.86 -1.31 5.06
CA ILE A 58 -1.97 -0.79 6.10
C ILE A 58 -0.96 0.11 5.43
N ILE A 59 -0.74 1.30 5.99
CA ILE A 59 0.24 2.24 5.48
C ILE A 59 1.29 2.52 6.55
N SER A 60 2.55 2.41 6.17
CA SER A 60 3.68 2.89 6.95
C SER A 60 4.36 3.98 6.16
N SER A 61 4.72 5.09 6.80
CA SER A 61 5.26 6.23 6.06
C SER A 61 6.28 7.00 6.89
N VAL A 62 7.32 7.48 6.20
CA VAL A 62 8.26 8.46 6.75
C VAL A 62 8.03 9.84 6.13
N VAL A 63 6.95 10.00 5.37
CA VAL A 63 6.60 11.25 4.69
C VAL A 63 5.18 11.65 5.10
N PRO A 64 5.02 12.32 6.25
CA PRO A 64 3.69 12.64 6.77
C PRO A 64 2.77 13.36 5.78
N GLN A 65 3.32 14.25 4.96
CA GLN A 65 2.53 15.00 3.99
C GLN A 65 1.86 14.08 2.96
N ILE A 66 2.48 12.94 2.67
CA ILE A 66 1.99 12.02 1.66
C ILE A 66 1.08 10.95 2.26
N THR A 67 1.24 10.66 3.54
CA THR A 67 0.49 9.61 4.21
C THR A 67 -1.02 9.73 4.00
N MET A 68 -1.57 10.91 4.26
CA MET A 68 -3.01 11.11 4.14
C MET A 68 -3.46 11.10 2.68
N VAL A 69 -2.60 11.53 1.78
CA VAL A 69 -2.86 11.48 0.34
C VAL A 69 -3.03 10.03 -0.11
N VAL A 70 -2.10 9.18 0.29
CA VAL A 70 -2.16 7.76 -0.09
C VAL A 70 -3.33 7.07 0.60
N LYS A 71 -3.57 7.38 1.87
CA LYS A 71 -4.71 6.81 2.60
C LYS A 71 -6.01 7.12 1.87
N ALA A 72 -6.22 8.38 1.47
CA ALA A 72 -7.41 8.78 0.76
C ALA A 72 -7.55 8.04 -0.58
N ALA A 73 -6.44 7.92 -1.31
CA ALA A 73 -6.44 7.21 -2.59
C ALA A 73 -6.83 5.75 -2.42
N VAL A 74 -6.23 5.07 -1.44
CA VAL A 74 -6.48 3.65 -1.20
C VAL A 74 -7.91 3.43 -0.74
N GLU A 75 -8.42 4.26 0.17
CA GLU A 75 -9.79 4.11 0.65
C GLU A 75 -10.80 4.33 -0.45
N LYS A 76 -10.52 5.23 -1.40
CA LYS A 76 -11.38 5.42 -2.56
C LYS A 76 -11.46 4.17 -3.43
N ILE A 77 -10.32 3.52 -3.62
CA ILE A 77 -10.22 2.33 -4.47
C ILE A 77 -10.85 1.12 -3.79
N LEU A 78 -10.47 0.87 -2.55
CA LEU A 78 -10.90 -0.33 -1.84
C LEU A 78 -12.28 -0.20 -1.21
N LYS A 79 -12.68 1.02 -0.86
CA LYS A 79 -13.89 1.30 -0.08
C LYS A 79 -13.89 0.53 1.23
N LYS A 80 -12.71 0.43 1.83
CA LYS A 80 -12.48 -0.26 3.09
C LYS A 80 -11.50 0.54 3.92
N GLU A 81 -11.46 0.26 5.22
CA GLU A 81 -10.61 0.98 6.14
C GLU A 81 -9.13 0.72 5.88
N VAL A 82 -8.34 1.76 6.03
CA VAL A 82 -6.88 1.69 5.89
C VAL A 82 -6.27 2.19 7.19
N LEU A 83 -5.41 1.37 7.78
CA LEU A 83 -4.74 1.71 9.03
C LEU A 83 -3.38 2.34 8.74
N ILE A 84 -3.03 3.35 9.53
CA ILE A 84 -1.71 3.97 9.47
C ILE A 84 -0.93 3.48 10.68
N VAL A 85 0.27 2.94 10.44
CA VAL A 85 1.16 2.50 11.50
C VAL A 85 2.44 3.33 11.46
N GLY A 86 3.25 3.22 12.51
CA GLY A 86 4.51 3.95 12.57
C GLY A 86 5.48 3.54 11.48
N ALA A 87 6.62 4.22 11.41
CA ALA A 87 7.64 3.93 10.42
C ALA A 87 8.09 2.47 10.54
N GLY A 88 8.03 1.77 9.42
CA GLY A 88 8.35 0.35 9.38
C GLY A 88 7.19 -0.52 9.87
N ILE A 89 6.76 -1.45 9.05
CA ILE A 89 5.69 -2.37 9.44
C ILE A 89 6.32 -3.53 10.17
N LYS A 90 6.06 -3.60 11.49
CA LYS A 90 6.61 -4.64 12.35
C LYS A 90 5.54 -5.63 12.77
N THR A 91 4.71 -6.02 11.88
CA THR A 91 3.71 -7.03 12.15
C THR A 91 4.15 -8.32 11.51
N GLY A 92 3.39 -9.39 11.70
CA GLY A 92 3.65 -10.62 11.00
C GLY A 92 3.58 -10.50 9.48
N LEU A 93 3.24 -9.33 8.97
CA LEU A 93 3.15 -9.09 7.54
C LEU A 93 4.52 -9.11 6.86
N ASN A 94 5.54 -8.68 7.58
CA ASN A 94 6.91 -8.88 7.15
C ASN A 94 7.23 -8.44 5.74
N ILE A 95 6.74 -7.29 5.35
CA ILE A 95 7.16 -6.72 4.08
C ILE A 95 8.55 -6.16 4.26
N ARG A 96 9.47 -6.77 3.59
CA ARG A 96 10.84 -6.30 3.64
C ARG A 96 11.00 -5.17 2.67
N ILE A 97 11.12 -4.00 3.23
CA ILE A 97 11.39 -2.82 2.45
C ILE A 97 12.72 -2.32 2.92
N ASP A 98 13.72 -2.64 2.16
CA ASP A 98 15.07 -2.19 2.44
C ASP A 98 15.22 -0.79 1.88
N ASN A 99 15.00 0.16 2.71
CA ASN A 99 15.19 1.55 2.34
C ASN A 99 16.50 2.06 2.88
#